data_a5c5ce706574c2f0e23694414e616f28
#
_entry.id   a5c5ce706574c2f0e23694414e616f28
#
_cell.length_a   1.000
_cell.length_b   1.000
_cell.length_c   1.000
_cell.angle_alpha   90.00
_cell.angle_beta   90.00
_cell.angle_gamma   90.00
#
_symmetry.space_group_name_H-M   'P 1'
#
loop_
_entity.id
_entity.type
_entity.pdbx_description
1 polymer ?
#
loop_
_entity_poly.entity_id
_entity_poly.type
_entity_poly.pdbx_seq_one_letter_code
_entity_poly.pdbx_strand_id
1 'polypeptide(L)'
;MASAVGALHERFVFDRRVRVLAGHLADLLPKEARVLDVGCGDGSIDELITQQSRGVSIEGIDVLVRPAAKIPVRAFDGIRIPYPDASFDAVLFVDVLHHTDDPLLLLQEAMRVGTIIVVKDHFRNGFLAGATLRFMDWVGNAHHGVALPYNYWSEAEWDDAFSAVGLKRTETRRSLGLYSAPASWLFERGLHFIARLERDAV
;
A
#
# COMPACT_ATOMS: atom_id res chain seq x y z
N MET A 1 -29.74 -0.36 7.50
CA MET A 1 -29.40 0.94 8.13
C MET A 1 -28.19 0.69 9.01
N ALA A 2 -27.00 1.08 8.56
CA ALA A 2 -25.83 1.11 9.44
C ALA A 2 -26.13 2.06 10.59
N SER A 3 -25.91 1.65 11.83
CA SER A 3 -26.15 2.53 12.99
C SER A 3 -25.18 3.71 12.91
N ALA A 4 -25.60 4.91 13.33
CA ALA A 4 -24.75 6.10 13.40
C ALA A 4 -23.44 5.83 14.18
N VAL A 5 -23.49 4.91 15.13
CA VAL A 5 -22.34 4.42 15.91
C VAL A 5 -21.38 3.61 15.03
N GLY A 6 -21.88 2.76 14.11
CA GLY A 6 -21.04 2.01 13.17
C GLY A 6 -20.31 2.93 12.20
N ALA A 7 -21.01 3.88 11.59
CA ALA A 7 -20.44 4.86 10.68
C ALA A 7 -19.38 5.77 11.37
N LEU A 8 -19.61 6.14 12.63
CA LEU A 8 -18.66 6.94 13.41
C LEU A 8 -17.42 6.11 13.77
N HIS A 9 -17.58 4.83 14.10
CA HIS A 9 -16.49 3.93 14.41
C HIS A 9 -15.62 3.64 13.18
N GLU A 10 -16.23 3.33 12.03
CA GLU A 10 -15.55 3.14 10.76
C GLU A 10 -14.75 4.38 10.36
N ARG A 11 -15.36 5.56 10.44
CA ARG A 11 -14.69 6.82 10.14
C ARG A 11 -13.49 7.07 11.05
N PHE A 12 -13.61 6.81 12.36
CA PHE A 12 -12.50 7.01 13.32
C PHE A 12 -11.34 6.05 13.07
N VAL A 13 -11.62 4.79 12.76
CA VAL A 13 -10.60 3.79 12.44
C VAL A 13 -9.93 4.12 11.11
N PHE A 14 -10.72 4.48 10.08
CA PHE A 14 -10.22 4.85 8.78
C PHE A 14 -9.33 6.10 8.83
N ASP A 15 -9.81 7.19 9.44
CA ASP A 15 -9.06 8.45 9.55
C ASP A 15 -7.75 8.29 10.32
N ARG A 16 -7.74 7.44 11.37
CA ARG A 16 -6.51 7.11 12.09
C ARG A 16 -5.54 6.35 11.20
N ARG A 17 -6.00 5.30 10.54
CA ARG A 17 -5.18 4.46 9.67
C ARG A 17 -4.54 5.29 8.55
N VAL A 18 -5.32 6.13 7.87
CA VAL A 18 -4.85 7.02 6.80
C VAL A 18 -3.75 7.96 7.32
N ARG A 19 -3.95 8.63 8.46
CA ARG A 19 -2.94 9.53 9.04
C ARG A 19 -1.65 8.82 9.44
N VAL A 20 -1.76 7.66 10.08
CA VAL A 20 -0.60 6.90 10.54
C VAL A 20 0.19 6.37 9.35
N LEU A 21 -0.49 5.84 8.33
CA LEU A 21 0.18 5.38 7.10
C LEU A 21 0.84 6.54 6.37
N ALA A 22 0.17 7.68 6.20
CA ALA A 22 0.75 8.84 5.56
C ALA A 22 2.05 9.30 6.24
N GLY A 23 2.09 9.31 7.58
CA GLY A 23 3.31 9.63 8.32
C GLY A 23 4.46 8.64 8.06
N HIS A 24 4.17 7.33 8.16
CA HIS A 24 5.19 6.32 7.88
C HIS A 24 5.71 6.34 6.45
N LEU A 25 4.83 6.55 5.46
CA LEU A 25 5.19 6.58 4.06
C LEU A 25 5.97 7.85 3.72
N ALA A 26 5.55 9.01 4.23
CA ALA A 26 6.25 10.28 4.04
C ALA A 26 7.72 10.22 4.51
N ASP A 27 7.98 9.54 5.63
CA ASP A 27 9.34 9.37 6.16
C ASP A 27 10.25 8.50 5.28
N LEU A 28 9.67 7.61 4.48
CA LEU A 28 10.39 6.67 3.61
C LEU A 28 10.63 7.21 2.20
N LEU A 29 9.91 8.26 1.82
CA LEU A 29 10.05 8.90 0.52
C LEU A 29 11.26 9.84 0.48
N PRO A 30 11.91 10.01 -0.68
CA PRO A 30 12.91 11.04 -0.86
C PRO A 30 12.30 12.43 -0.72
N LYS A 31 13.11 13.40 -0.33
CA LYS A 31 12.71 14.81 -0.36
C LYS A 31 12.56 15.28 -1.81
N GLU A 32 11.59 16.18 -2.05
CA GLU A 32 11.36 16.78 -3.38
C GLU A 32 11.14 15.74 -4.49
N ALA A 33 10.49 14.61 -4.14
CA ALA A 33 10.30 13.47 -5.03
C ALA A 33 9.05 13.58 -5.89
N ARG A 34 9.15 13.07 -7.11
CA ARG A 34 7.99 12.73 -7.94
C ARG A 34 7.63 11.26 -7.70
N VAL A 35 6.44 11.04 -7.20
CA VAL A 35 5.98 9.72 -6.73
C VAL A 35 4.78 9.24 -7.54
N LEU A 36 4.77 7.96 -7.87
CA LEU A 36 3.61 7.26 -8.41
C LEU A 36 3.01 6.36 -7.34
N ASP A 37 1.72 6.50 -7.05
CA ASP A 37 0.98 5.51 -6.25
C ASP A 37 0.17 4.58 -7.15
N VAL A 38 0.46 3.28 -7.07
CA VAL A 38 -0.17 2.23 -7.86
C VAL A 38 -1.27 1.58 -7.04
N GLY A 39 -2.52 1.70 -7.48
CA GLY A 39 -3.70 1.30 -6.72
C GLY A 39 -4.09 2.32 -5.65
N CYS A 40 -3.97 3.60 -5.96
CA CYS A 40 -4.09 4.71 -5.01
C CYS A 40 -5.50 4.89 -4.39
N GLY A 41 -6.50 4.19 -4.89
CA GLY A 41 -7.88 4.33 -4.41
C GLY A 41 -8.44 5.74 -4.61
N ASP A 42 -8.80 6.40 -3.51
CA ASP A 42 -9.28 7.79 -3.52
C ASP A 42 -8.16 8.83 -3.29
N GLY A 43 -6.91 8.41 -3.08
CA GLY A 43 -5.78 9.28 -2.85
C GLY A 43 -5.75 9.97 -1.46
N SER A 44 -6.52 9.46 -0.49
CA SER A 44 -6.57 10.08 0.85
C SER A 44 -5.24 10.05 1.59
N ILE A 45 -4.45 8.99 1.41
CA ILE A 45 -3.12 8.86 2.00
C ILE A 45 -2.15 9.82 1.31
N ASP A 46 -2.20 9.88 -0.01
CA ASP A 46 -1.32 10.70 -0.85
C ASP A 46 -1.52 12.19 -0.62
N GLU A 47 -2.78 12.62 -0.47
CA GLU A 47 -3.10 14.01 -0.10
C GLU A 47 -2.41 14.40 1.21
N LEU A 48 -2.45 13.54 2.22
CA LEU A 48 -1.78 13.81 3.51
C LEU A 48 -0.26 13.77 3.40
N ILE A 49 0.31 12.85 2.61
CA ILE A 49 1.76 12.83 2.35
C ILE A 49 2.20 14.15 1.73
N THR A 50 1.49 14.61 0.70
CA THR A 50 1.80 15.87 0.01
C THR A 50 1.69 17.08 0.93
N GLN A 51 0.71 17.08 1.84
CA GLN A 51 0.56 18.15 2.84
C GLN A 51 1.68 18.16 3.89
N GLN A 52 2.24 17.00 4.25
CA GLN A 52 3.27 16.84 5.27
C GLN A 52 4.69 16.99 4.73
N SER A 53 4.91 16.66 3.46
CA SER A 53 6.23 16.57 2.83
C SER A 53 6.42 17.65 1.77
N ARG A 54 7.19 18.69 2.09
CA ARG A 54 7.49 19.75 1.11
C ARG A 54 8.23 19.19 -0.11
N GLY A 55 7.77 19.59 -1.29
CA GLY A 55 8.39 19.23 -2.57
C GLY A 55 8.04 17.83 -3.07
N VAL A 56 7.30 17.01 -2.31
CA VAL A 56 6.79 15.73 -2.81
C VAL A 56 5.54 15.99 -3.65
N SER A 57 5.52 15.46 -4.86
CA SER A 57 4.35 15.43 -5.76
C SER A 57 3.94 13.98 -6.02
N ILE A 58 2.64 13.70 -5.89
CA ILE A 58 2.11 12.34 -6.08
C ILE A 58 1.03 12.36 -7.15
N GLU A 59 1.14 11.45 -8.09
CA GLU A 59 0.06 11.09 -9.01
C GLU A 59 -0.25 9.60 -8.86
N GLY A 60 -1.52 9.21 -9.04
CA GLY A 60 -1.98 7.86 -8.84
C GLY A 60 -2.39 7.16 -10.13
N ILE A 61 -2.31 5.83 -10.13
CA ILE A 61 -3.00 4.98 -11.10
C ILE A 61 -3.86 3.97 -10.37
N ASP A 62 -5.03 3.67 -10.92
CA ASP A 62 -5.93 2.66 -10.35
C ASP A 62 -6.71 1.96 -11.46
N VAL A 63 -7.07 0.69 -11.25
CA VAL A 63 -7.95 -0.05 -12.17
C VAL A 63 -9.38 0.45 -12.09
N LEU A 64 -9.75 1.08 -10.96
CA LEU A 64 -11.07 1.66 -10.70
C LEU A 64 -10.92 3.13 -10.26
N VAL A 65 -10.86 4.05 -11.22
CA VAL A 65 -10.77 5.49 -10.91
C VAL A 65 -12.04 5.97 -10.20
N ARG A 66 -11.87 6.54 -9.02
CA ARG A 66 -12.97 7.04 -8.19
C ARG A 66 -13.34 8.49 -8.56
N PRO A 67 -14.64 8.85 -8.64
CA PRO A 67 -15.07 10.19 -9.06
C PRO A 67 -14.58 11.33 -8.15
N ALA A 68 -14.31 11.03 -6.87
CA ALA A 68 -13.89 12.01 -5.86
C ALA A 68 -12.44 11.80 -5.41
N ALA A 69 -11.56 11.43 -6.33
CA ALA A 69 -10.13 11.28 -6.03
C ALA A 69 -9.52 12.63 -5.60
N LYS A 70 -8.66 12.57 -4.57
CA LYS A 70 -8.02 13.75 -3.95
C LYS A 70 -6.71 14.15 -4.59
N ILE A 71 -6.17 13.29 -5.44
CA ILE A 71 -4.99 13.51 -6.25
C ILE A 71 -5.32 13.25 -7.72
N PRO A 72 -4.48 13.65 -8.69
CA PRO A 72 -4.63 13.22 -10.08
C PRO A 72 -4.51 11.69 -10.19
N VAL A 73 -5.55 11.03 -10.73
CA VAL A 73 -5.58 9.57 -10.92
C VAL A 73 -5.84 9.23 -12.37
N ARG A 74 -5.06 8.31 -12.92
CA ARG A 74 -5.20 7.77 -14.26
C ARG A 74 -5.60 6.29 -14.20
N ALA A 75 -6.51 5.87 -15.08
CA ALA A 75 -6.85 4.46 -15.23
C ALA A 75 -5.68 3.67 -15.84
N PHE A 76 -5.47 2.43 -15.37
CA PHE A 76 -4.56 1.47 -15.96
C PHE A 76 -5.15 0.05 -15.92
N ASP A 77 -4.54 -0.88 -16.62
CA ASP A 77 -5.07 -2.24 -16.83
C ASP A 77 -4.75 -3.23 -15.68
N GLY A 78 -4.02 -2.79 -14.66
CA GLY A 78 -3.55 -3.66 -13.57
C GLY A 78 -2.29 -4.47 -13.92
N ILE A 79 -1.73 -4.30 -15.12
CA ILE A 79 -0.63 -5.10 -15.65
C ILE A 79 0.58 -4.21 -15.98
N ARG A 80 0.39 -3.22 -16.85
CA ARG A 80 1.47 -2.36 -17.32
C ARG A 80 1.30 -0.92 -16.84
N ILE A 81 2.31 -0.40 -16.16
CA ILE A 81 2.33 0.99 -15.71
C ILE A 81 2.49 1.92 -16.92
N PRO A 82 1.51 2.82 -17.22
CA PRO A 82 1.43 3.59 -18.46
C PRO A 82 2.35 4.83 -18.47
N TYR A 83 3.59 4.65 -18.02
CA TYR A 83 4.63 5.69 -17.99
C TYR A 83 5.94 5.18 -18.59
N PRO A 84 6.78 6.09 -19.14
CA PRO A 84 8.14 5.76 -19.59
C PRO A 84 9.03 5.26 -18.44
N ASP A 85 10.15 4.66 -18.81
CA ASP A 85 11.18 4.25 -17.86
C ASP A 85 11.72 5.46 -17.07
N ALA A 86 12.06 5.24 -15.80
CA ALA A 86 12.65 6.25 -14.92
C ALA A 86 11.86 7.58 -14.84
N SER A 87 10.51 7.49 -14.86
CA SER A 87 9.62 8.66 -14.80
C SER A 87 9.42 9.19 -13.38
N PHE A 88 9.76 8.39 -12.36
CA PHE A 88 9.50 8.69 -10.95
C PHE A 88 10.73 8.43 -10.08
N ASP A 89 10.84 9.19 -9.00
CA ASP A 89 11.84 8.96 -7.96
C ASP A 89 11.43 7.81 -7.04
N ALA A 90 10.12 7.64 -6.82
CA ALA A 90 9.59 6.53 -6.02
C ALA A 90 8.24 6.03 -6.56
N VAL A 91 7.96 4.75 -6.28
CA VAL A 91 6.66 4.09 -6.53
C VAL A 91 6.12 3.56 -5.21
N LEU A 92 4.85 3.83 -4.93
CA LEU A 92 4.12 3.32 -3.77
C LEU A 92 3.20 2.17 -4.17
N PHE A 93 3.08 1.18 -3.28
CA PHE A 93 2.02 0.18 -3.25
C PHE A 93 1.47 0.13 -1.84
N VAL A 94 0.21 0.50 -1.64
CA VAL A 94 -0.42 0.53 -0.32
C VAL A 94 -1.62 -0.41 -0.29
N ASP A 95 -1.42 -1.62 0.24
CA ASP A 95 -2.43 -2.70 0.27
C ASP A 95 -2.92 -3.11 -1.13
N VAL A 96 -2.02 -3.29 -2.07
CA VAL A 96 -2.33 -3.56 -3.48
C VAL A 96 -1.84 -4.91 -3.95
N LEU A 97 -0.60 -5.28 -3.63
CA LEU A 97 0.04 -6.45 -4.26
C LEU A 97 -0.67 -7.76 -3.93
N HIS A 98 -1.27 -7.90 -2.76
CA HIS A 98 -2.08 -9.08 -2.41
C HIS A 98 -3.43 -9.16 -3.16
N HIS A 99 -3.82 -8.11 -3.88
CA HIS A 99 -5.00 -8.07 -4.75
C HIS A 99 -4.69 -8.34 -6.21
N THR A 100 -3.43 -8.52 -6.58
CA THR A 100 -3.02 -8.71 -7.97
C THR A 100 -2.82 -10.19 -8.30
N ASP A 101 -3.04 -10.56 -9.56
CA ASP A 101 -2.79 -11.92 -10.05
C ASP A 101 -1.28 -12.20 -10.16
N ASP A 102 -0.49 -11.20 -10.54
CA ASP A 102 0.96 -11.28 -10.68
C ASP A 102 1.67 -10.09 -9.97
N PRO A 103 1.95 -10.21 -8.66
CA PRO A 103 2.68 -9.17 -7.93
C PRO A 103 4.10 -8.95 -8.43
N LEU A 104 4.77 -10.00 -8.95
CA LEU A 104 6.14 -9.88 -9.47
C LEU A 104 6.20 -9.00 -10.71
N LEU A 105 5.23 -9.14 -11.61
CA LEU A 105 5.13 -8.31 -12.79
C LEU A 105 4.96 -6.83 -12.43
N LEU A 106 4.10 -6.51 -11.46
CA LEU A 106 3.92 -5.12 -11.01
C LEU A 106 5.18 -4.56 -10.32
N LEU A 107 5.91 -5.37 -9.54
CA LEU A 107 7.18 -4.97 -8.97
C LEU A 107 8.24 -4.69 -10.05
N GLN A 108 8.29 -5.49 -11.12
CA GLN A 108 9.18 -5.25 -12.26
C GLN A 108 8.82 -3.96 -13.00
N GLU A 109 7.54 -3.71 -13.23
CA GLU A 109 7.05 -2.47 -13.83
C GLU A 109 7.35 -1.24 -12.94
N ALA A 110 7.19 -1.38 -11.62
CA ALA A 110 7.57 -0.33 -10.68
C ALA A 110 9.06 -0.01 -10.75
N MET A 111 9.93 -1.04 -10.83
CA MET A 111 11.37 -0.85 -11.04
C MET A 111 11.69 -0.20 -12.38
N ARG A 112 10.91 -0.48 -13.42
CA ARG A 112 11.11 0.15 -14.71
C ARG A 112 10.84 1.65 -14.66
N VAL A 113 9.77 2.07 -13.97
CA VAL A 113 9.34 3.47 -13.94
C VAL A 113 9.92 4.28 -12.78
N GLY A 114 10.40 3.63 -11.70
CA GLY A 114 10.92 4.30 -10.50
C GLY A 114 12.24 3.72 -10.00
N THR A 115 12.90 4.45 -9.10
CA THR A 115 14.18 4.05 -8.51
C THR A 115 14.04 3.47 -7.10
N ILE A 116 13.08 3.98 -6.32
CA ILE A 116 12.75 3.53 -4.98
C ILE A 116 11.34 2.95 -5.01
N ILE A 117 11.14 1.81 -4.36
CA ILE A 117 9.83 1.19 -4.23
C ILE A 117 9.46 1.12 -2.76
N VAL A 118 8.31 1.63 -2.38
CA VAL A 118 7.79 1.52 -1.02
C VAL A 118 6.53 0.66 -1.05
N VAL A 119 6.58 -0.47 -0.35
CA VAL A 119 5.48 -1.42 -0.26
C VAL A 119 4.93 -1.42 1.16
N LYS A 120 3.65 -1.10 1.32
CA LYS A 120 2.86 -1.43 2.50
C LYS A 120 1.95 -2.59 2.16
N ASP A 121 2.10 -3.70 2.88
CA ASP A 121 1.25 -4.87 2.69
C ASP A 121 1.19 -5.71 3.98
N HIS A 122 0.86 -7.00 3.87
CA HIS A 122 0.58 -7.89 4.97
C HIS A 122 1.54 -9.08 4.99
N PHE A 123 1.84 -9.58 6.20
CA PHE A 123 2.49 -10.87 6.41
C PHE A 123 1.46 -11.92 6.86
N ARG A 124 1.43 -13.06 6.21
CA ARG A 124 0.63 -14.23 6.61
C ARG A 124 1.35 -15.06 7.69
N ASN A 125 2.08 -14.42 8.59
CA ASN A 125 2.83 -15.10 9.64
C ASN A 125 2.03 -15.18 10.94
N GLY A 126 2.02 -16.36 11.58
CA GLY A 126 1.43 -16.56 12.90
C GLY A 126 0.05 -17.21 12.92
N PHE A 127 -0.42 -17.52 14.15
CA PHE A 127 -1.67 -18.21 14.37
C PHE A 127 -2.87 -17.39 13.88
N LEU A 128 -3.72 -18.00 13.07
CA LEU A 128 -4.91 -17.39 12.43
C LEU A 128 -4.64 -16.15 11.56
N ALA A 129 -3.38 -15.86 11.20
CA ALA A 129 -3.04 -14.69 10.40
C ALA A 129 -3.86 -14.60 9.10
N GLY A 130 -3.89 -15.69 8.31
CA GLY A 130 -4.65 -15.73 7.06
C GLY A 130 -6.16 -15.53 7.24
N ALA A 131 -6.75 -16.07 8.31
CA ALA A 131 -8.18 -15.87 8.59
C ALA A 131 -8.47 -14.41 9.00
N THR A 132 -7.59 -13.80 9.81
CA THR A 132 -7.70 -12.41 10.23
C THR A 132 -7.58 -11.47 9.02
N LEU A 133 -6.59 -11.68 8.15
CA LEU A 133 -6.38 -10.87 6.95
C LEU A 133 -7.58 -10.96 5.99
N ARG A 134 -8.09 -12.16 5.72
CA ARG A 134 -9.30 -12.35 4.90
C ARG A 134 -10.51 -11.62 5.48
N PHE A 135 -10.69 -11.67 6.79
CA PHE A 135 -11.76 -10.94 7.45
C PHE A 135 -11.60 -9.43 7.30
N MET A 136 -10.39 -8.91 7.50
CA MET A 136 -10.10 -7.47 7.34
C MET A 136 -10.36 -7.00 5.91
N ASP A 137 -9.90 -7.76 4.92
CA ASP A 137 -10.14 -7.47 3.51
C ASP A 137 -11.61 -7.52 3.14
N TRP A 138 -12.31 -8.53 3.63
CA TRP A 138 -13.75 -8.61 3.39
C TRP A 138 -14.49 -7.40 3.95
N VAL A 139 -14.16 -6.97 5.18
CA VAL A 139 -14.76 -5.78 5.80
C VAL A 139 -14.40 -4.51 5.02
N GLY A 140 -13.14 -4.36 4.61
CA GLY A 140 -12.66 -3.16 3.93
C GLY A 140 -13.15 -3.03 2.49
N ASN A 141 -13.33 -4.15 1.77
CA ASN A 141 -13.59 -4.17 0.33
C ASN A 141 -15.00 -4.65 -0.07
N ALA A 142 -15.82 -5.16 0.87
CA ALA A 142 -17.15 -5.72 0.58
C ALA A 142 -18.10 -4.77 -0.17
N HIS A 143 -17.86 -3.47 -0.10
CA HIS A 143 -18.70 -2.43 -0.73
C HIS A 143 -18.09 -1.85 -2.02
N HIS A 144 -16.88 -2.25 -2.40
CA HIS A 144 -16.13 -1.62 -3.49
C HIS A 144 -16.06 -2.44 -4.78
N GLY A 145 -16.56 -3.70 -4.79
CA GLY A 145 -16.54 -4.55 -5.98
C GLY A 145 -15.14 -4.96 -6.44
N VAL A 146 -14.14 -4.90 -5.56
CA VAL A 146 -12.76 -5.27 -5.85
C VAL A 146 -12.62 -6.79 -5.82
N ALA A 147 -11.88 -7.37 -6.77
CA ALA A 147 -11.50 -8.76 -6.73
C ALA A 147 -10.61 -9.05 -5.51
N LEU A 148 -10.87 -10.16 -4.81
CA LEU A 148 -10.13 -10.54 -3.61
C LEU A 148 -9.47 -11.91 -3.80
N PRO A 149 -8.34 -12.01 -4.53
CA PRO A 149 -7.62 -13.27 -4.73
C PRO A 149 -6.96 -13.79 -3.45
N TYR A 150 -6.83 -12.93 -2.42
CA TYR A 150 -6.23 -13.25 -1.11
C TYR A 150 -4.80 -13.80 -1.20
N ASN A 151 -3.97 -13.21 -2.05
CA ASN A 151 -2.57 -13.57 -2.24
C ASN A 151 -1.68 -13.04 -1.11
N TYR A 152 -1.97 -13.47 0.13
CA TYR A 152 -1.11 -13.11 1.26
C TYR A 152 0.11 -14.01 1.30
N TRP A 153 1.27 -13.40 1.43
CA TRP A 153 2.55 -14.07 1.53
C TRP A 153 3.10 -14.01 2.96
N SER A 154 3.87 -15.02 3.31
CA SER A 154 4.72 -14.99 4.49
C SER A 154 5.87 -14.01 4.28
N GLU A 155 6.59 -13.67 5.33
CA GLU A 155 7.76 -12.82 5.22
C GLU A 155 8.83 -13.41 4.29
N ALA A 156 9.06 -14.74 4.39
CA ALA A 156 10.03 -15.42 3.52
C ALA A 156 9.62 -15.37 2.05
N GLU A 157 8.32 -15.58 1.75
CA GLU A 157 7.80 -15.46 0.38
C GLU A 157 7.95 -14.04 -0.18
N TRP A 158 7.77 -13.00 0.67
CA TRP A 158 8.05 -11.62 0.27
C TRP A 158 9.54 -11.39 -0.02
N ASP A 159 10.45 -11.94 0.80
CA ASP A 159 11.90 -11.83 0.58
C ASP A 159 12.33 -12.51 -0.72
N ASP A 160 11.80 -13.71 -0.97
CA ASP A 160 12.04 -14.44 -2.20
C ASP A 160 11.52 -13.66 -3.41
N ALA A 161 10.32 -13.06 -3.31
CA ALA A 161 9.73 -12.25 -4.37
C ALA A 161 10.55 -11.00 -4.68
N PHE A 162 10.98 -10.25 -3.65
CA PHE A 162 11.84 -9.07 -3.85
C PHE A 162 13.18 -9.45 -4.48
N SER A 163 13.80 -10.51 -3.99
CA SER A 163 15.09 -11.01 -4.53
C SER A 163 14.94 -11.48 -5.97
N ALA A 164 13.85 -12.16 -6.32
CA ALA A 164 13.57 -12.66 -7.67
C ALA A 164 13.50 -11.53 -8.72
N VAL A 165 13.10 -10.33 -8.30
CA VAL A 165 13.06 -9.15 -9.17
C VAL A 165 14.27 -8.22 -8.98
N GLY A 166 15.29 -8.62 -8.23
CA GLY A 166 16.51 -7.83 -8.02
C GLY A 166 16.32 -6.62 -7.09
N LEU A 167 15.39 -6.73 -6.15
CA LEU A 167 15.17 -5.74 -5.11
C LEU A 167 15.67 -6.25 -3.76
N LYS A 168 16.19 -5.33 -2.94
CA LYS A 168 16.49 -5.59 -1.54
C LYS A 168 15.78 -4.61 -0.61
N ARG A 169 15.44 -5.08 0.58
CA ARG A 169 14.90 -4.23 1.63
C ARG A 169 16.00 -3.39 2.27
N THR A 170 15.88 -2.07 2.20
CA THR A 170 16.80 -1.13 2.86
C THR A 170 16.26 -0.65 4.20
N GLU A 171 14.93 -0.61 4.34
CA GLU A 171 14.25 -0.31 5.61
C GLU A 171 12.95 -1.13 5.72
N THR A 172 12.60 -1.56 6.94
CA THR A 172 11.34 -2.26 7.23
C THR A 172 10.73 -1.76 8.52
N ARG A 173 9.43 -1.45 8.49
CA ARG A 173 8.61 -1.07 9.65
C ARG A 173 7.52 -2.12 9.86
N ARG A 174 7.38 -2.63 11.09
CA ARG A 174 6.42 -3.72 11.44
C ARG A 174 5.39 -3.31 12.47
N SER A 175 5.73 -2.40 13.36
CA SER A 175 4.83 -1.90 14.40
C SER A 175 4.30 -0.54 13.95
N LEU A 176 3.20 -0.56 13.20
CA LEU A 176 2.72 0.64 12.52
C LEU A 176 1.79 1.50 13.40
N GLY A 177 1.12 0.93 14.41
CA GLY A 177 0.18 1.66 15.25
C GLY A 177 -1.12 2.05 14.53
N LEU A 178 -1.56 1.26 13.55
CA LEU A 178 -2.73 1.54 12.73
C LEU A 178 -4.02 1.55 13.53
N TYR A 179 -4.10 0.68 14.52
CA TYR A 179 -5.29 0.47 15.36
C TYR A 179 -5.02 0.86 16.81
N SER A 180 -6.04 1.43 17.48
CA SER A 180 -6.02 1.63 18.93
C SER A 180 -6.48 0.36 19.67
N ALA A 181 -6.13 0.21 20.94
CA ALA A 181 -6.66 -0.86 21.77
C ALA A 181 -8.20 -0.74 21.91
N PRO A 182 -8.94 -1.86 21.95
CA PRO A 182 -8.45 -3.25 21.94
C PRO A 182 -8.24 -3.82 20.52
N ALA A 183 -8.62 -3.11 19.45
CA ALA A 183 -8.52 -3.59 18.08
C ALA A 183 -7.09 -3.94 17.65
N SER A 184 -6.08 -3.22 18.16
CA SER A 184 -4.66 -3.51 17.90
C SER A 184 -4.24 -4.90 18.35
N TRP A 185 -4.83 -5.44 19.44
CA TRP A 185 -4.53 -6.78 19.93
C TRP A 185 -4.93 -7.88 18.96
N LEU A 186 -5.88 -7.59 18.08
CA LEU A 186 -6.37 -8.55 17.09
C LEU A 186 -5.80 -8.29 15.68
N PHE A 187 -5.71 -7.04 15.27
CA PHE A 187 -5.44 -6.66 13.88
C PHE A 187 -4.00 -6.22 13.62
N GLU A 188 -3.19 -5.90 14.64
CA GLU A 188 -1.78 -5.56 14.39
C GLU A 188 -0.83 -6.75 14.50
N ARG A 189 -0.77 -7.49 15.52
CA ARG A 189 0.01 -8.75 15.78
C ARG A 189 1.12 -9.09 14.76
N GLY A 190 1.81 -8.09 14.20
CA GLY A 190 2.82 -8.31 13.17
C GLY A 190 2.24 -8.67 11.77
N LEU A 191 0.96 -8.40 11.53
CA LEU A 191 0.29 -8.68 10.26
C LEU A 191 0.60 -7.64 9.18
N HIS A 192 1.10 -6.48 9.55
CA HIS A 192 1.39 -5.37 8.63
C HIS A 192 2.88 -5.08 8.55
N PHE A 193 3.33 -4.66 7.39
CA PHE A 193 4.66 -4.12 7.21
C PHE A 193 4.65 -2.94 6.24
N ILE A 194 5.68 -2.11 6.33
CA ILE A 194 6.10 -1.20 5.27
C ILE A 194 7.57 -1.49 5.00
N ALA A 195 7.92 -1.69 3.74
CA ALA A 195 9.29 -1.90 3.30
C ALA A 195 9.68 -0.86 2.26
N ARG A 196 10.86 -0.24 2.45
CA ARG A 196 11.55 0.49 1.40
C ARG A 196 12.50 -0.46 0.69
N LEU A 197 12.39 -0.49 -0.62
CA LEU A 197 13.13 -1.38 -1.50
C LEU A 197 13.94 -0.55 -2.49
N GLU A 198 15.14 -1.01 -2.76
CA GLU A 198 16.02 -0.43 -3.77
C GLU A 198 16.62 -1.56 -4.61
N ARG A 199 17.12 -1.25 -5.80
CA ARG A 199 17.80 -2.24 -6.63
C ARG A 199 18.97 -2.83 -5.87
N ASP A 200 19.13 -4.13 -5.95
CA ASP A 200 20.35 -4.76 -5.44
C ASP A 200 21.53 -4.31 -6.30
N ALA A 201 22.55 -3.76 -5.65
CA ALA A 201 23.77 -3.42 -6.36
C ALA A 201 24.51 -4.72 -6.72
N VAL A 202 24.53 -5.06 -8.01
CA VAL A 202 25.31 -6.18 -8.56
C VAL A 202 26.78 -5.85 -8.48
#